data_0b8fde3522395d3faf2ab624b915e3db
#
_entry.id   0b8fde3522395d3faf2ab624b915e3db
#
_cell.length_a   1.000
_cell.length_b   1.000
_cell.length_c   1.000
_cell.angle_alpha   90.00
_cell.angle_beta   90.00
_cell.angle_gamma   90.00
#
_symmetry.space_group_name_H-M   'P 1'
#
loop_
_entity.id
_entity.type
_entity.pdbx_description
1 polymer ?
#
loop_
_entity_poly.entity_id
_entity_poly.type
_entity_poly.pdbx_seq_one_letter_code
_entity_poly.pdbx_strand_id
1 'polypeptide(L)'
;VIRLVNSQLKGKELDMPAKPTIGQLREIAQTYGMHLTDADLESFSGLIGPTLESYRRIDQLTEPALAVRYPRTGGHRPSTEENPLNAWYQKCSIKGASSGILAGKRIAIKDNVCVAGVSMMNGSSVLEGYVPEFDATIVTRILDAGGEIVGKAVCEHLCFSGGSHTSDTGPVLNPHDHTRSAGGSSSGSTALVVAGECDMAIGGDQGGSIRIPSAWCGAYGLKPTYGLVPYTGVFPIELTLDHTGPIAATTYDVALLLEAIAGEDGFDPRQKDVKVEAYTRALSNDAEGLRIGILKEGFGWPGLSEQDVDEMVEASARRFSQLGAQVSTVSIPLHRDGIHIWNGIAVEGATMLMVRGNSMGTNWKGHYSTSLLDAYARGRITRADDLSDTVKLVVLLGQYMQDSYHGRYYAKAQNLARTLTKAYDDALQSVDLLIMPTLPLKATRIPPTDAPREERVARALEMIPNTCPFDVTGHPAMTIPCGLSNGLPVGMMLIGRKWDDATVLRAAHAFEHISGYTVRPQGASATVRQ
;
A
#
# COMPACT_ATOMS: atom_id res chain seq x y z
N VAL A 1 11.47 25.82 12.95
CA VAL A 1 12.16 24.50 12.84
C VAL A 1 12.59 24.25 11.39
N ILE A 2 11.71 24.43 10.40
CA ILE A 2 12.02 24.16 8.97
C ILE A 2 13.14 25.08 8.43
N ARG A 3 13.27 26.34 8.89
CA ARG A 3 14.33 27.26 8.43
C ARG A 3 15.74 26.90 8.91
N LEU A 4 15.89 26.30 10.08
CA LEU A 4 17.19 25.88 10.63
C LEU A 4 17.78 24.66 9.89
N VAL A 5 16.93 23.73 9.49
CA VAL A 5 17.35 22.49 8.83
C VAL A 5 17.86 22.77 7.40
N ASN A 6 17.24 23.71 6.68
CA ASN A 6 17.61 24.03 5.29
C ASN A 6 19.02 24.62 5.06
N SER A 7 19.66 25.18 6.10
CA SER A 7 21.00 25.78 5.93
C SER A 7 22.15 24.79 6.13
N GLN A 8 21.93 23.63 6.75
CA GLN A 8 23.01 22.71 7.15
C GLN A 8 23.08 21.41 6.33
N LEU A 9 22.03 21.03 5.56
CA LEU A 9 21.96 19.72 4.92
C LEU A 9 22.43 19.66 3.45
N LYS A 10 23.04 20.71 2.91
CA LYS A 10 23.68 20.62 1.59
C LYS A 10 25.04 19.90 1.71
N GLY A 11 25.01 18.57 1.58
CA GLY A 11 26.22 17.76 1.27
C GLY A 11 27.10 17.34 2.44
N LYS A 12 26.55 17.17 3.66
CA LYS A 12 27.31 16.59 4.78
C LYS A 12 26.72 15.22 5.19
N GLU A 13 27.59 14.24 5.47
CA GLU A 13 27.28 13.14 6.38
C GLU A 13 26.66 13.71 7.65
N LEU A 14 25.69 13.01 8.27
CA LEU A 14 25.13 13.43 9.54
C LEU A 14 26.28 13.49 10.56
N ASP A 15 26.74 14.72 10.87
CA ASP A 15 27.74 14.93 11.91
C ASP A 15 27.20 14.43 13.26
N MET A 16 28.08 13.88 14.09
CA MET A 16 27.74 13.48 15.47
C MET A 16 26.94 14.60 16.18
N PRO A 17 25.96 14.24 17.04
CA PRO A 17 25.11 15.21 17.71
C PRO A 17 25.90 16.34 18.38
N ALA A 18 25.77 17.55 17.86
CA ALA A 18 26.42 18.74 18.37
C ALA A 18 25.52 19.46 19.36
N LYS A 19 26.13 20.18 20.30
CA LYS A 19 25.39 21.00 21.27
C LYS A 19 24.64 22.11 20.53
N PRO A 20 23.31 22.31 20.76
CA PRO A 20 22.56 23.38 20.12
C PRO A 20 23.07 24.73 20.58
N THR A 21 23.07 25.70 19.68
CA THR A 21 23.38 27.10 20.01
C THR A 21 22.21 27.72 20.79
N ILE A 22 22.49 28.81 21.53
CA ILE A 22 21.44 29.57 22.23
C ILE A 22 20.37 30.08 21.25
N GLY A 23 20.78 30.48 20.02
CA GLY A 23 19.83 30.86 18.97
C GLY A 23 18.87 29.75 18.59
N GLN A 24 19.37 28.51 18.40
CA GLN A 24 18.54 27.35 18.10
C GLN A 24 17.58 27.01 19.26
N LEU A 25 18.07 27.08 20.51
CA LEU A 25 17.20 26.85 21.68
C LEU A 25 16.10 27.91 21.78
N ARG A 26 16.42 29.17 21.46
CA ARG A 26 15.43 30.26 21.45
C ARG A 26 14.34 30.03 20.40
N GLU A 27 14.71 29.65 19.19
CA GLU A 27 13.75 29.32 18.13
C GLU A 27 12.86 28.11 18.51
N ILE A 28 13.45 27.07 19.11
CA ILE A 28 12.70 25.93 19.62
C ILE A 28 11.72 26.37 20.71
N ALA A 29 12.17 27.16 21.69
CA ALA A 29 11.31 27.67 22.76
C ALA A 29 10.13 28.47 22.20
N GLN A 30 10.35 29.34 21.24
CA GLN A 30 9.30 30.12 20.56
C GLN A 30 8.29 29.21 19.86
N THR A 31 8.73 28.14 19.21
CA THR A 31 7.83 27.16 18.55
C THR A 31 6.87 26.50 19.54
N TYR A 32 7.28 26.35 20.80
CA TYR A 32 6.45 25.79 21.89
C TYR A 32 5.76 26.86 22.74
N GLY A 33 5.84 28.15 22.36
CA GLY A 33 5.24 29.25 23.12
C GLY A 33 5.89 29.50 24.48
N MET A 34 7.15 29.04 24.67
CA MET A 34 7.90 29.27 25.91
C MET A 34 8.60 30.63 25.89
N HIS A 35 8.46 31.38 26.96
CA HIS A 35 9.12 32.68 27.17
C HIS A 35 10.33 32.51 28.08
N LEU A 36 11.45 32.03 27.53
CA LEU A 36 12.70 31.78 28.26
C LEU A 36 13.65 33.00 28.11
N THR A 37 14.29 33.39 29.19
CA THR A 37 15.35 34.37 29.18
C THR A 37 16.67 33.80 28.65
N ASP A 38 17.63 34.64 28.30
CA ASP A 38 18.96 34.16 27.88
C ASP A 38 19.65 33.36 28.99
N ALA A 39 19.48 33.78 30.25
CA ALA A 39 19.99 33.03 31.40
C ALA A 39 19.35 31.62 31.54
N ASP A 40 18.05 31.50 31.27
CA ASP A 40 17.36 30.20 31.23
C ASP A 40 17.92 29.33 30.10
N LEU A 41 18.07 29.88 28.89
CA LEU A 41 18.59 29.16 27.72
C LEU A 41 20.04 28.70 27.95
N GLU A 42 20.89 29.51 28.59
CA GLU A 42 22.26 29.12 28.98
C GLU A 42 22.24 27.99 29.99
N SER A 43 21.37 28.06 31.00
CA SER A 43 21.18 27.00 31.98
C SER A 43 20.75 25.69 31.32
N PHE A 44 19.71 25.71 30.49
CA PHE A 44 19.25 24.55 29.72
C PHE A 44 20.34 24.00 28.79
N SER A 45 21.11 24.87 28.14
CA SER A 45 22.26 24.48 27.32
C SER A 45 23.30 23.69 28.13
N GLY A 46 23.52 24.08 29.40
CA GLY A 46 24.36 23.33 30.34
C GLY A 46 23.81 21.91 30.63
N LEU A 47 22.52 21.81 30.87
CA LEU A 47 21.82 20.54 31.17
C LEU A 47 21.72 19.60 29.96
N ILE A 48 21.63 20.14 28.75
CA ILE A 48 21.57 19.38 27.48
C ILE A 48 22.91 18.64 27.22
N GLY A 49 24.04 19.28 27.56
CA GLY A 49 25.38 18.73 27.27
C GLY A 49 25.56 17.28 27.72
N PRO A 50 25.35 16.93 29.01
CA PRO A 50 25.46 15.54 29.48
C PRO A 50 24.52 14.56 28.78
N THR A 51 23.30 14.99 28.40
CA THR A 51 22.34 14.13 27.68
C THR A 51 22.80 13.82 26.26
N LEU A 52 23.50 14.76 25.60
CA LEU A 52 24.07 14.52 24.27
C LEU A 52 25.15 13.43 24.24
N GLU A 53 25.81 13.15 25.35
CA GLU A 53 26.76 12.02 25.44
C GLU A 53 26.04 10.67 25.22
N SER A 54 24.77 10.56 25.61
CA SER A 54 23.96 9.36 25.33
C SER A 54 23.75 9.17 23.83
N TYR A 55 23.48 10.23 23.08
CA TYR A 55 23.34 10.17 21.62
C TYR A 55 24.65 9.80 20.94
N ARG A 56 25.79 10.40 21.37
CA ARG A 56 27.11 10.03 20.86
C ARG A 56 27.47 8.58 21.18
N ARG A 57 27.04 8.08 22.34
CA ARG A 57 27.25 6.67 22.70
C ARG A 57 26.39 5.75 21.83
N ILE A 58 25.15 6.14 21.51
CA ILE A 58 24.27 5.39 20.60
C ILE A 58 24.91 5.25 19.23
N ASP A 59 25.51 6.33 18.68
CA ASP A 59 26.21 6.29 17.39
C ASP A 59 27.39 5.30 17.35
N GLN A 60 28.01 5.02 18.51
CA GLN A 60 29.09 4.05 18.64
C GLN A 60 28.63 2.60 18.79
N LEU A 61 27.35 2.38 19.04
CA LEU A 61 26.78 1.04 19.21
C LEU A 61 26.36 0.48 17.86
N THR A 62 26.65 -0.79 17.63
CA THR A 62 26.22 -1.48 16.41
C THR A 62 24.73 -1.82 16.51
N GLU A 63 23.94 -1.38 15.55
CA GLU A 63 22.56 -1.81 15.41
C GLU A 63 22.47 -3.29 15.01
N PRO A 64 21.47 -4.04 15.50
CA PRO A 64 21.21 -5.37 15.01
C PRO A 64 20.67 -5.28 13.56
N ALA A 65 21.38 -5.89 12.61
CA ALA A 65 20.96 -5.93 11.22
C ALA A 65 20.05 -7.13 10.94
N LEU A 66 19.01 -6.93 10.10
CA LEU A 66 18.24 -8.03 9.53
C LEU A 66 19.12 -8.79 8.53
N ALA A 67 19.14 -10.13 8.63
CA ALA A 67 20.04 -10.95 7.83
C ALA A 67 19.62 -11.01 6.35
N VAL A 68 20.59 -10.75 5.45
CA VAL A 68 20.44 -11.00 4.00
C VAL A 68 21.03 -12.36 3.70
N ARG A 69 20.17 -13.32 3.28
CA ARG A 69 20.52 -14.76 3.20
C ARG A 69 20.95 -15.21 1.82
N TYR A 70 20.52 -14.55 0.76
CA TYR A 70 20.71 -14.99 -0.62
C TYR A 70 21.64 -14.08 -1.40
N PRO A 71 22.43 -14.57 -2.37
CA PRO A 71 23.28 -13.73 -3.22
C PRO A 71 22.48 -12.65 -3.95
N ARG A 72 23.08 -11.49 -4.12
CA ARG A 72 22.47 -10.30 -4.74
C ARG A 72 23.22 -9.85 -5.98
N THR A 73 22.44 -9.38 -6.95
CA THR A 73 22.90 -8.48 -8.00
C THR A 73 22.03 -7.24 -7.95
N GLY A 74 22.61 -6.05 -8.09
CA GLY A 74 21.87 -4.78 -8.00
C GLY A 74 20.84 -4.59 -9.12
N GLY A 75 20.88 -5.42 -10.15
CA GLY A 75 20.01 -5.31 -11.31
C GLY A 75 20.33 -4.08 -12.18
N HIS A 76 19.37 -3.69 -13.02
CA HIS A 76 19.50 -2.53 -13.90
C HIS A 76 18.14 -1.82 -14.07
N ARG A 77 18.20 -0.52 -14.37
CA ARG A 77 17.02 0.23 -14.81
C ARG A 77 16.70 -0.17 -16.25
N PRO A 78 15.48 -0.66 -16.55
CA PRO A 78 15.16 -1.15 -17.88
C PRO A 78 15.09 -0.01 -18.90
N SER A 79 15.40 -0.33 -20.18
CA SER A 79 15.16 0.56 -21.30
C SER A 79 13.64 0.68 -21.59
N THR A 80 13.27 1.61 -22.46
CA THR A 80 11.86 1.77 -22.87
C THR A 80 11.33 0.51 -23.57
N GLU A 81 12.18 -0.17 -24.36
CA GLU A 81 11.83 -1.41 -25.07
C GLU A 81 11.61 -2.58 -24.11
N GLU A 82 12.36 -2.61 -22.98
CA GLU A 82 12.22 -3.63 -21.93
C GLU A 82 11.04 -3.33 -20.99
N ASN A 83 10.43 -2.13 -21.10
CA ASN A 83 9.43 -1.63 -20.16
C ASN A 83 8.29 -0.88 -20.86
N PRO A 84 7.60 -1.51 -21.83
CA PRO A 84 6.61 -0.84 -22.69
C PRO A 84 5.41 -0.27 -21.93
N LEU A 85 5.11 -0.79 -20.73
CA LEU A 85 4.04 -0.29 -19.84
C LEU A 85 4.55 0.71 -18.80
N ASN A 86 5.84 1.03 -18.78
CA ASN A 86 6.49 1.81 -17.72
C ASN A 86 6.24 1.24 -16.31
N ALA A 87 6.16 -0.08 -16.20
CA ALA A 87 5.76 -0.78 -14.99
C ALA A 87 6.94 -1.26 -14.13
N TRP A 88 8.15 -1.38 -14.69
CA TRP A 88 9.38 -1.70 -13.97
C TRP A 88 10.14 -0.43 -13.55
N TYR A 89 10.50 -0.34 -12.27
CA TYR A 89 11.51 0.62 -11.80
C TYR A 89 12.91 0.07 -11.95
N GLN A 90 13.12 -1.18 -11.49
CA GLN A 90 14.42 -1.87 -11.52
C GLN A 90 14.16 -3.35 -11.86
N LYS A 91 14.87 -3.92 -12.83
CA LYS A 91 14.88 -5.38 -13.08
C LYS A 91 16.07 -6.00 -12.38
N CYS A 92 15.87 -7.16 -11.76
CA CYS A 92 16.93 -7.94 -11.11
C CYS A 92 16.62 -9.44 -11.23
N SER A 93 17.49 -10.29 -10.71
CA SER A 93 17.24 -11.73 -10.56
C SER A 93 17.87 -12.17 -9.24
N ILE A 94 17.02 -12.38 -8.25
CA ILE A 94 17.42 -12.85 -6.92
C ILE A 94 16.72 -14.17 -6.68
N LYS A 95 17.48 -15.26 -6.79
CA LYS A 95 16.95 -16.61 -6.59
C LYS A 95 16.95 -16.95 -5.11
N GLY A 96 15.83 -17.50 -4.64
CA GLY A 96 15.67 -18.03 -3.30
C GLY A 96 16.20 -19.46 -3.14
N ALA A 97 15.66 -20.16 -2.15
CA ALA A 97 15.95 -21.57 -1.90
C ALA A 97 15.66 -22.43 -3.14
N SER A 98 16.38 -23.54 -3.29
CA SER A 98 16.23 -24.44 -4.43
C SER A 98 14.90 -25.22 -4.43
N SER A 99 14.16 -25.19 -3.33
CA SER A 99 12.86 -25.84 -3.16
C SER A 99 11.96 -24.99 -2.27
N GLY A 100 10.66 -25.24 -2.31
CA GLY A 100 9.65 -24.54 -1.52
C GLY A 100 8.36 -24.36 -2.32
N ILE A 101 7.32 -23.82 -1.68
CA ILE A 101 6.00 -23.67 -2.30
C ILE A 101 6.00 -22.66 -3.46
N LEU A 102 6.98 -21.74 -3.50
CA LEU A 102 7.15 -20.75 -4.57
C LEU A 102 8.25 -21.16 -5.58
N ALA A 103 8.76 -22.39 -5.54
CA ALA A 103 9.80 -22.82 -6.48
C ALA A 103 9.35 -22.67 -7.93
N GLY A 104 10.17 -21.98 -8.74
CA GLY A 104 9.88 -21.68 -10.14
C GLY A 104 8.95 -20.49 -10.37
N LYS A 105 8.45 -19.82 -9.32
CA LYS A 105 7.63 -18.60 -9.43
C LYS A 105 8.50 -17.34 -9.47
N ARG A 106 8.16 -16.42 -10.36
CA ARG A 106 8.81 -15.12 -10.54
C ARG A 106 7.93 -14.04 -9.92
N ILE A 107 8.47 -13.31 -8.95
CA ILE A 107 7.72 -12.37 -8.13
C ILE A 107 8.27 -10.94 -8.33
N ALA A 108 7.40 -10.01 -8.70
CA ALA A 108 7.70 -8.57 -8.71
C ALA A 108 7.39 -7.96 -7.33
N ILE A 109 8.23 -7.04 -6.89
CA ILE A 109 8.10 -6.40 -5.57
C ILE A 109 7.79 -4.92 -5.78
N LYS A 110 6.68 -4.43 -5.20
CA LYS A 110 6.35 -3.00 -5.21
C LYS A 110 7.51 -2.15 -4.69
N ASP A 111 7.75 -1.01 -5.31
CA ASP A 111 8.95 -0.22 -5.02
C ASP A 111 8.95 0.50 -3.66
N ASN A 112 7.92 0.36 -2.86
CA ASN A 112 7.89 0.78 -1.45
C ASN A 112 8.45 -0.27 -0.47
N VAL A 113 8.88 -1.44 -0.95
CA VAL A 113 9.38 -2.56 -0.14
C VAL A 113 10.91 -2.64 -0.26
N CYS A 114 11.60 -2.74 0.85
CA CYS A 114 13.06 -2.89 0.90
C CYS A 114 13.49 -4.26 0.36
N VAL A 115 14.37 -4.24 -0.64
CA VAL A 115 15.10 -5.40 -1.16
C VAL A 115 16.60 -5.07 -1.09
N ALA A 116 17.35 -5.78 -0.28
CA ALA A 116 18.76 -5.49 -0.05
C ALA A 116 19.56 -5.45 -1.37
N GLY A 117 20.35 -4.38 -1.54
CA GLY A 117 21.20 -4.19 -2.72
C GLY A 117 20.46 -3.79 -4.01
N VAL A 118 19.15 -3.58 -3.98
CA VAL A 118 18.36 -3.13 -5.14
C VAL A 118 17.82 -1.73 -4.88
N SER A 119 18.04 -0.80 -5.83
CA SER A 119 17.62 0.59 -5.69
C SER A 119 16.11 0.72 -5.46
N MET A 120 15.74 1.68 -4.62
CA MET A 120 14.36 2.00 -4.24
C MET A 120 14.15 3.51 -4.31
N MET A 121 13.04 3.95 -4.93
CA MET A 121 12.63 5.36 -4.92
C MET A 121 11.20 5.58 -4.42
N ASN A 122 10.40 4.52 -4.27
CA ASN A 122 8.99 4.60 -3.85
C ASN A 122 8.18 5.61 -4.70
N GLY A 123 8.36 5.56 -6.02
CA GLY A 123 7.71 6.46 -6.97
C GLY A 123 8.13 7.93 -6.89
N SER A 124 9.08 8.28 -6.02
CA SER A 124 9.45 9.66 -5.70
C SER A 124 10.95 9.92 -5.82
N SER A 125 11.31 10.93 -6.57
CA SER A 125 12.70 11.41 -6.72
C SER A 125 13.33 11.84 -5.38
N VAL A 126 12.55 12.09 -4.32
CA VAL A 126 13.08 12.39 -2.98
C VAL A 126 13.84 11.21 -2.35
N LEU A 127 13.58 9.98 -2.81
CA LEU A 127 14.32 8.77 -2.41
C LEU A 127 15.26 8.23 -3.49
N GLU A 128 15.37 8.89 -4.63
CA GLU A 128 16.23 8.41 -5.72
C GLU A 128 17.67 8.21 -5.24
N GLY A 129 18.22 7.04 -5.58
CA GLY A 129 19.58 6.65 -5.19
C GLY A 129 19.68 5.93 -3.84
N TYR A 130 18.59 5.76 -3.10
CA TYR A 130 18.60 4.93 -1.91
C TYR A 130 18.66 3.44 -2.26
N VAL A 131 19.54 2.71 -1.59
CA VAL A 131 19.68 1.25 -1.72
C VAL A 131 19.58 0.64 -0.32
N PRO A 132 18.52 -0.14 -0.04
CA PRO A 132 18.36 -0.82 1.23
C PRO A 132 19.51 -1.80 1.50
N GLU A 133 19.97 -1.88 2.76
CA GLU A 133 20.96 -2.86 3.23
C GLU A 133 20.34 -4.15 3.76
N PHE A 134 19.02 -4.23 3.87
CA PHE A 134 18.29 -5.39 4.39
C PHE A 134 17.05 -5.69 3.55
N ASP A 135 16.53 -6.91 3.71
CA ASP A 135 15.27 -7.33 3.12
C ASP A 135 14.08 -7.07 4.06
N ALA A 136 12.97 -6.61 3.51
CA ALA A 136 11.70 -6.72 4.20
C ALA A 136 11.39 -8.19 4.54
N THR A 137 10.69 -8.44 5.64
CA THR A 137 10.33 -9.81 6.06
C THR A 137 9.67 -10.61 4.95
N ILE A 138 8.75 -9.98 4.20
CA ILE A 138 8.05 -10.62 3.08
C ILE A 138 9.01 -11.03 1.94
N VAL A 139 10.08 -10.26 1.71
CA VAL A 139 11.11 -10.58 0.71
C VAL A 139 11.90 -11.80 1.15
N THR A 140 12.36 -11.83 2.40
CA THR A 140 13.04 -13.00 2.97
C THR A 140 12.18 -14.25 2.87
N ARG A 141 10.89 -14.18 3.21
CA ARG A 141 9.94 -15.31 3.15
C ARG A 141 9.69 -15.81 1.73
N ILE A 142 9.56 -14.91 0.75
CA ILE A 142 9.45 -15.29 -0.66
C ILE A 142 10.67 -16.10 -1.10
N LEU A 143 11.87 -15.62 -0.75
CA LEU A 143 13.12 -16.29 -1.09
C LEU A 143 13.28 -17.61 -0.33
N ASP A 144 12.96 -17.68 0.96
CA ASP A 144 12.96 -18.91 1.76
C ASP A 144 11.97 -19.96 1.21
N ALA A 145 10.86 -19.52 0.62
CA ALA A 145 9.88 -20.38 -0.05
C ALA A 145 10.28 -20.80 -1.48
N GLY A 146 11.48 -20.44 -1.94
CA GLY A 146 12.02 -20.82 -3.26
C GLY A 146 11.63 -19.91 -4.42
N GLY A 147 10.99 -18.77 -4.15
CA GLY A 147 10.63 -17.80 -5.19
C GLY A 147 11.85 -17.05 -5.75
N GLU A 148 11.71 -16.52 -6.97
CA GLU A 148 12.66 -15.60 -7.58
C GLU A 148 12.11 -14.18 -7.60
N ILE A 149 12.85 -13.21 -7.04
CA ILE A 149 12.52 -11.81 -7.17
C ILE A 149 13.10 -11.29 -8.48
N VAL A 150 12.21 -10.81 -9.37
CA VAL A 150 12.60 -10.40 -10.73
C VAL A 150 12.69 -8.89 -10.93
N GLY A 151 12.33 -8.11 -9.91
CA GLY A 151 12.50 -6.65 -9.96
C GLY A 151 11.60 -5.89 -9.01
N LYS A 152 11.80 -4.56 -9.03
CA LYS A 152 10.98 -3.56 -8.34
C LYS A 152 9.97 -2.98 -9.32
N ALA A 153 8.70 -3.07 -8.96
CA ALA A 153 7.58 -2.55 -9.76
C ALA A 153 7.30 -1.09 -9.39
N VAL A 154 7.09 -0.23 -10.39
CA VAL A 154 6.72 1.18 -10.20
C VAL A 154 5.50 1.28 -9.31
N CYS A 155 5.53 2.24 -8.40
CA CYS A 155 4.37 2.65 -7.62
C CYS A 155 4.17 4.17 -7.72
N GLU A 156 3.01 4.61 -7.30
CA GLU A 156 2.68 6.03 -7.23
C GLU A 156 3.58 6.77 -6.23
N HIS A 157 3.70 8.09 -6.39
CA HIS A 157 4.55 8.94 -5.56
C HIS A 157 4.25 8.77 -4.08
N LEU A 158 5.21 8.22 -3.33
CA LEU A 158 5.09 7.83 -1.92
C LEU A 158 3.82 6.99 -1.62
N CYS A 159 3.34 6.23 -2.62
CA CYS A 159 2.11 5.43 -2.56
C CYS A 159 0.82 6.24 -2.26
N PHE A 160 0.81 7.56 -2.45
CA PHE A 160 -0.33 8.42 -2.11
C PHE A 160 -1.16 8.84 -3.34
N SER A 161 -1.62 7.86 -4.11
CA SER A 161 -2.52 8.00 -5.26
C SER A 161 -3.15 6.66 -5.62
N GLY A 162 -4.41 6.66 -6.05
CA GLY A 162 -5.10 5.51 -6.64
C GLY A 162 -5.05 5.50 -8.18
N GLY A 163 -4.51 6.55 -8.79
CA GLY A 163 -4.25 6.62 -10.22
C GLY A 163 -2.95 5.88 -10.59
N SER A 164 -2.42 6.11 -11.80
CA SER A 164 -1.11 5.55 -12.20
C SER A 164 -0.21 6.59 -12.85
N HIS A 165 -0.36 7.87 -12.45
CA HIS A 165 0.26 9.01 -13.15
C HIS A 165 1.07 9.94 -12.23
N THR A 166 1.20 9.62 -10.94
CA THR A 166 1.91 10.50 -9.99
C THR A 166 3.36 10.09 -9.74
N SER A 167 3.79 8.92 -10.22
CA SER A 167 5.19 8.50 -10.11
C SER A 167 6.13 9.42 -10.90
N ASP A 168 7.28 9.77 -10.35
CA ASP A 168 8.31 10.56 -11.02
C ASP A 168 8.96 9.81 -12.21
N THR A 169 8.73 8.50 -12.33
CA THR A 169 9.11 7.72 -13.51
C THR A 169 8.13 7.88 -14.68
N GLY A 170 7.04 8.62 -14.48
CA GLY A 170 5.95 8.76 -15.43
C GLY A 170 4.83 7.73 -15.22
N PRO A 171 3.73 7.84 -15.99
CA PRO A 171 2.55 7.01 -15.83
C PRO A 171 2.79 5.55 -16.16
N VAL A 172 2.20 4.65 -15.37
CA VAL A 172 2.08 3.23 -15.72
C VAL A 172 0.83 3.04 -16.58
N LEU A 173 0.98 2.40 -17.72
CA LEU A 173 -0.08 2.23 -18.70
C LEU A 173 -0.92 0.99 -18.40
N ASN A 174 -2.25 1.11 -18.60
CA ASN A 174 -3.16 -0.03 -18.44
C ASN A 174 -2.93 -1.04 -19.57
N PRO A 175 -2.72 -2.34 -19.29
CA PRO A 175 -2.50 -3.36 -20.32
C PRO A 175 -3.66 -3.54 -21.32
N HIS A 176 -4.89 -3.14 -20.97
CA HIS A 176 -6.06 -3.22 -21.84
C HIS A 176 -6.23 -1.99 -22.76
N ASP A 177 -5.81 -0.82 -22.29
CA ASP A 177 -5.86 0.45 -23.07
C ASP A 177 -4.77 1.39 -22.54
N HIS A 178 -3.71 1.58 -23.30
CA HIS A 178 -2.55 2.39 -22.91
C HIS A 178 -2.87 3.89 -22.73
N THR A 179 -4.07 4.35 -23.07
CA THR A 179 -4.52 5.73 -22.78
C THR A 179 -5.14 5.87 -21.41
N ARG A 180 -5.29 4.74 -20.68
CA ARG A 180 -5.96 4.68 -19.40
C ARG A 180 -5.01 4.33 -18.26
N SER A 181 -5.43 4.74 -17.07
CA SER A 181 -4.74 4.43 -15.82
C SER A 181 -4.73 2.94 -15.54
N ALA A 182 -3.59 2.41 -15.13
CA ALA A 182 -3.48 1.06 -14.56
C ALA A 182 -4.06 0.97 -13.14
N GLY A 183 -4.42 2.11 -12.54
CA GLY A 183 -4.73 2.19 -11.12
C GLY A 183 -3.47 2.17 -10.26
N GLY A 184 -3.61 2.54 -8.99
CA GLY A 184 -2.50 2.66 -8.04
C GLY A 184 -2.93 2.41 -6.59
N SER A 185 -1.97 2.49 -5.73
CA SER A 185 -0.56 2.84 -5.93
C SER A 185 0.33 1.67 -6.36
N SER A 186 -0.16 0.39 -6.39
CA SER A 186 0.58 -0.78 -6.87
C SER A 186 0.43 -0.94 -8.40
N SER A 187 0.59 0.18 -9.13
CA SER A 187 0.34 0.27 -10.57
C SER A 187 1.20 -0.70 -11.38
N GLY A 188 2.53 -0.66 -11.21
CA GLY A 188 3.45 -1.55 -11.89
C GLY A 188 3.26 -3.02 -11.48
N SER A 189 3.05 -3.30 -10.18
CA SER A 189 2.84 -4.68 -9.70
C SER A 189 1.72 -5.39 -10.46
N THR A 190 0.59 -4.72 -10.63
CA THR A 190 -0.57 -5.31 -11.31
C THR A 190 -0.40 -5.35 -12.82
N ALA A 191 0.11 -4.26 -13.43
CA ALA A 191 0.33 -4.23 -14.87
C ALA A 191 1.28 -5.34 -15.33
N LEU A 192 2.34 -5.64 -14.55
CA LEU A 192 3.31 -6.70 -14.85
C LEU A 192 2.70 -8.11 -14.76
N VAL A 193 1.85 -8.37 -13.77
CA VAL A 193 1.11 -9.64 -13.66
C VAL A 193 0.22 -9.85 -14.88
N VAL A 194 -0.57 -8.84 -15.26
CA VAL A 194 -1.49 -8.93 -16.40
C VAL A 194 -0.75 -9.07 -17.71
N ALA A 195 0.38 -8.39 -17.87
CA ALA A 195 1.25 -8.52 -19.05
C ALA A 195 2.01 -9.87 -19.11
N GLY A 196 2.02 -10.67 -18.03
CA GLY A 196 2.76 -11.92 -17.95
C GLY A 196 4.27 -11.76 -17.76
N GLU A 197 4.72 -10.57 -17.37
CA GLU A 197 6.12 -10.25 -17.09
C GLU A 197 6.60 -10.89 -15.77
N CYS A 198 5.68 -11.18 -14.86
CA CYS A 198 5.89 -11.98 -13.66
C CYS A 198 4.67 -12.88 -13.39
N ASP A 199 4.84 -13.87 -12.52
CA ASP A 199 3.76 -14.80 -12.18
C ASP A 199 2.88 -14.24 -11.05
N MET A 200 3.51 -13.51 -10.11
CA MET A 200 2.89 -12.89 -8.94
C MET A 200 3.57 -11.57 -8.63
N ALA A 201 2.90 -10.72 -7.85
CA ALA A 201 3.51 -9.50 -7.35
C ALA A 201 3.08 -9.19 -5.91
N ILE A 202 3.92 -8.44 -5.20
CA ILE A 202 3.58 -7.81 -3.93
C ILE A 202 3.03 -6.40 -4.22
N GLY A 203 1.89 -6.08 -3.57
CA GLY A 203 1.32 -4.75 -3.51
C GLY A 203 1.25 -4.23 -2.07
N GLY A 204 0.94 -2.95 -1.90
CA GLY A 204 0.59 -2.33 -0.62
C GLY A 204 -0.75 -1.64 -0.75
N ASP A 205 -1.53 -1.54 0.34
CA ASP A 205 -2.90 -1.04 0.35
C ASP A 205 -3.17 -0.24 1.64
N GLN A 206 -3.51 1.05 1.49
CA GLN A 206 -3.83 1.98 2.57
C GLN A 206 -5.16 2.69 2.35
N GLY A 207 -5.71 2.56 1.15
CA GLY A 207 -6.99 3.11 0.74
C GLY A 207 -7.59 2.35 -0.45
N GLY A 208 -6.92 1.24 -0.88
CA GLY A 208 -7.32 0.44 -2.02
C GLY A 208 -6.17 0.04 -2.93
N SER A 209 -4.93 0.33 -2.57
CA SER A 209 -3.80 0.30 -3.53
C SER A 209 -3.33 -1.09 -4.01
N ILE A 210 -3.87 -2.20 -3.51
CA ILE A 210 -3.84 -3.53 -4.13
C ILE A 210 -5.08 -3.70 -5.02
N ARG A 211 -6.23 -3.34 -4.50
CA ARG A 211 -7.55 -3.63 -5.03
C ARG A 211 -7.91 -2.74 -6.22
N ILE A 212 -7.53 -1.46 -6.19
CA ILE A 212 -7.75 -0.50 -7.28
C ILE A 212 -7.08 -0.96 -8.58
N PRO A 213 -5.74 -1.16 -8.62
CA PRO A 213 -5.09 -1.59 -9.85
C PRO A 213 -5.55 -2.98 -10.27
N SER A 214 -5.86 -3.89 -9.32
CA SER A 214 -6.43 -5.20 -9.65
C SER A 214 -7.78 -5.09 -10.35
N ALA A 215 -8.66 -4.17 -9.93
CA ALA A 215 -9.95 -3.93 -10.57
C ALA A 215 -9.79 -3.35 -11.98
N TRP A 216 -8.92 -2.34 -12.15
CA TRP A 216 -8.76 -1.65 -13.42
C TRP A 216 -7.93 -2.40 -14.47
N CYS A 217 -7.01 -3.28 -14.03
CA CYS A 217 -6.26 -4.15 -14.93
C CYS A 217 -6.84 -5.56 -15.06
N GLY A 218 -7.84 -5.91 -14.24
CA GLY A 218 -8.50 -7.22 -14.30
C GLY A 218 -7.66 -8.36 -13.72
N ALA A 219 -6.94 -8.13 -12.63
CA ALA A 219 -6.19 -9.12 -11.87
C ALA A 219 -6.90 -9.51 -10.57
N TYR A 220 -6.40 -10.54 -9.89
CA TYR A 220 -6.79 -10.93 -8.55
C TYR A 220 -5.86 -10.27 -7.53
N GLY A 221 -6.41 -9.48 -6.61
CA GLY A 221 -5.63 -8.78 -5.60
C GLY A 221 -6.27 -8.83 -4.22
N LEU A 222 -5.54 -9.36 -3.24
CA LEU A 222 -6.01 -9.49 -1.86
C LEU A 222 -5.32 -8.51 -0.94
N LYS A 223 -6.10 -7.66 -0.29
CA LYS A 223 -5.73 -6.97 0.95
C LYS A 223 -6.08 -7.91 2.11
N PRO A 224 -5.08 -8.53 2.76
CA PRO A 224 -5.34 -9.48 3.84
C PRO A 224 -5.95 -8.81 5.08
N THR A 225 -6.33 -9.60 6.06
CA THR A 225 -6.62 -9.13 7.41
C THR A 225 -5.46 -8.28 7.95
N TYR A 226 -5.79 -7.15 8.59
CA TYR A 226 -4.78 -6.26 9.19
C TYR A 226 -3.87 -7.03 10.15
N GLY A 227 -2.55 -6.91 9.93
CA GLY A 227 -1.54 -7.60 10.70
C GLY A 227 -1.29 -9.07 10.32
N LEU A 228 -2.03 -9.65 9.36
CA LEU A 228 -1.76 -11.03 8.90
C LEU A 228 -0.40 -11.14 8.20
N VAL A 229 -0.05 -10.16 7.40
CA VAL A 229 1.24 -10.05 6.70
C VAL A 229 2.06 -8.95 7.36
N PRO A 230 3.33 -9.22 7.74
CA PRO A 230 4.20 -8.23 8.39
C PRO A 230 4.55 -7.08 7.44
N TYR A 231 4.67 -5.88 8.01
CA TYR A 231 5.03 -4.67 7.29
C TYR A 231 6.51 -4.26 7.50
N THR A 232 7.28 -5.06 8.23
CA THR A 232 8.70 -4.81 8.50
C THR A 232 9.49 -4.68 7.20
N GLY A 233 10.14 -3.53 7.02
CA GLY A 233 10.89 -3.22 5.79
C GLY A 233 10.02 -2.72 4.63
N VAL A 234 8.76 -2.38 4.87
CA VAL A 234 7.89 -1.67 3.91
C VAL A 234 7.77 -0.22 4.34
N PHE A 235 7.86 0.71 3.39
CA PHE A 235 7.77 2.16 3.66
C PHE A 235 6.37 2.50 4.22
N PRO A 236 6.25 2.93 5.49
CA PRO A 236 4.96 3.19 6.12
C PRO A 236 4.40 4.57 5.75
N ILE A 237 3.06 4.63 5.59
CA ILE A 237 2.31 5.86 5.41
C ILE A 237 1.58 6.22 6.69
N GLU A 238 0.73 5.32 7.17
CA GLU A 238 -0.05 5.44 8.40
C GLU A 238 -0.25 4.04 8.99
N LEU A 239 0.30 3.81 10.20
CA LEU A 239 0.42 2.46 10.77
C LEU A 239 -0.92 1.73 10.96
N THR A 240 -2.03 2.46 11.14
CA THR A 240 -3.35 1.84 11.34
C THR A 240 -4.06 1.50 10.02
N LEU A 241 -3.56 2.01 8.88
CA LEU A 241 -4.09 1.76 7.54
C LEU A 241 -3.20 0.86 6.68
N ASP A 242 -1.91 0.74 7.04
CA ASP A 242 -0.91 0.06 6.22
C ASP A 242 -1.16 -1.45 6.09
N HIS A 243 -1.35 -1.93 4.86
CA HIS A 243 -1.43 -3.35 4.51
C HIS A 243 -0.47 -3.66 3.36
N THR A 244 -0.04 -4.92 3.28
CA THR A 244 0.66 -5.48 2.12
C THR A 244 0.09 -6.86 1.80
N GLY A 245 0.09 -7.23 0.52
CA GLY A 245 -0.50 -8.49 0.11
C GLY A 245 -0.25 -8.86 -1.34
N PRO A 246 -0.76 -10.05 -1.75
CA PRO A 246 -0.52 -10.65 -3.05
C PRO A 246 -1.41 -10.10 -4.16
N ILE A 247 -0.83 -10.04 -5.37
CA ILE A 247 -1.51 -9.80 -6.65
C ILE A 247 -1.07 -10.91 -7.61
N ALA A 248 -2.01 -11.56 -8.29
CA ALA A 248 -1.72 -12.60 -9.26
C ALA A 248 -2.77 -12.71 -10.37
N ALA A 249 -2.50 -13.58 -11.35
CA ALA A 249 -3.42 -13.86 -12.45
C ALA A 249 -4.48 -14.93 -12.10
N THR A 250 -4.33 -15.64 -10.98
CA THR A 250 -5.27 -16.66 -10.50
C THR A 250 -5.46 -16.56 -9.00
N THR A 251 -6.60 -16.99 -8.50
CA THR A 251 -6.86 -17.06 -7.05
C THR A 251 -5.91 -18.04 -6.35
N TYR A 252 -5.55 -19.15 -7.04
CA TYR A 252 -4.58 -20.11 -6.51
C TYR A 252 -3.22 -19.46 -6.23
N ASP A 253 -2.71 -18.66 -7.17
CA ASP A 253 -1.44 -17.98 -7.01
C ASP A 253 -1.50 -16.88 -5.93
N VAL A 254 -2.65 -16.21 -5.76
CA VAL A 254 -2.88 -15.27 -4.63
C VAL A 254 -2.80 -16.03 -3.30
N ALA A 255 -3.49 -17.18 -3.18
CA ALA A 255 -3.47 -18.01 -1.97
C ALA A 255 -2.07 -18.54 -1.66
N LEU A 256 -1.35 -19.00 -2.69
CA LEU A 256 0.00 -19.54 -2.56
C LEU A 256 1.01 -18.48 -2.08
N LEU A 257 0.93 -17.26 -2.64
CA LEU A 257 1.80 -16.17 -2.22
C LEU A 257 1.44 -15.70 -0.81
N LEU A 258 0.14 -15.62 -0.45
CA LEU A 258 -0.29 -15.30 0.91
C LEU A 258 0.25 -16.33 1.91
N GLU A 259 0.17 -17.62 1.60
CA GLU A 259 0.68 -18.72 2.44
C GLU A 259 2.18 -18.58 2.72
N ALA A 260 2.94 -18.09 1.73
CA ALA A 260 4.37 -17.87 1.89
C ALA A 260 4.70 -16.66 2.77
N ILE A 261 3.92 -15.57 2.72
CA ILE A 261 4.29 -14.28 3.34
C ILE A 261 3.59 -14.01 4.67
N ALA A 262 2.50 -14.72 5.01
CA ALA A 262 1.71 -14.52 6.22
C ALA A 262 2.45 -14.96 7.50
N GLY A 263 2.04 -14.42 8.65
CA GLY A 263 2.51 -14.83 9.99
C GLY A 263 3.34 -13.78 10.71
N GLU A 264 3.52 -13.95 12.02
CA GLU A 264 4.28 -13.04 12.86
C GLU A 264 5.78 -13.07 12.53
N ASP A 265 6.45 -11.91 12.55
CA ASP A 265 7.89 -11.81 12.35
C ASP A 265 8.66 -11.37 13.60
N GLY A 266 7.96 -10.94 14.66
CA GLY A 266 8.55 -10.45 15.89
C GLY A 266 9.10 -9.02 15.82
N PHE A 267 8.95 -8.34 14.67
CA PHE A 267 9.43 -6.97 14.43
C PHE A 267 8.31 -5.98 14.12
N ASP A 268 7.17 -6.46 13.60
CA ASP A 268 6.00 -5.62 13.35
C ASP A 268 5.10 -5.55 14.61
N PRO A 269 5.04 -4.40 15.30
CA PRO A 269 4.29 -4.27 16.55
C PRO A 269 2.77 -4.35 16.36
N ARG A 270 2.28 -4.35 15.13
CA ARG A 270 0.85 -4.46 14.80
C ARG A 270 0.37 -5.91 14.82
N GLN A 271 1.30 -6.88 14.76
CA GLN A 271 1.00 -8.30 14.78
C GLN A 271 0.78 -8.79 16.21
N LYS A 272 -0.34 -9.47 16.42
CA LYS A 272 -0.69 -10.08 17.70
C LYS A 272 -1.59 -11.28 17.46
N ASP A 273 -1.19 -12.42 17.99
CA ASP A 273 -1.95 -13.68 17.95
C ASP A 273 -2.36 -14.05 16.50
N VAL A 274 -1.45 -13.87 15.53
CA VAL A 274 -1.71 -14.05 14.10
C VAL A 274 -2.02 -15.50 13.80
N LYS A 275 -3.16 -15.74 13.14
CA LYS A 275 -3.57 -17.08 12.68
C LYS A 275 -3.25 -17.22 11.21
N VAL A 276 -2.37 -18.17 10.89
CA VAL A 276 -2.04 -18.53 9.51
C VAL A 276 -2.70 -19.86 9.17
N GLU A 277 -3.31 -19.94 7.99
CA GLU A 277 -3.96 -21.14 7.49
C GLU A 277 -3.25 -21.66 6.23
N ALA A 278 -3.55 -22.89 5.86
CA ALA A 278 -3.14 -23.44 4.57
C ALA A 278 -4.14 -22.96 3.49
N TYR A 279 -3.98 -21.72 3.03
CA TYR A 279 -4.92 -21.04 2.15
C TYR A 279 -5.17 -21.77 0.84
N THR A 280 -4.15 -22.40 0.27
CA THR A 280 -4.28 -23.21 -0.95
C THR A 280 -5.18 -24.43 -0.76
N ARG A 281 -5.22 -24.99 0.46
CA ARG A 281 -6.08 -26.15 0.78
C ARG A 281 -7.53 -25.77 1.04
N ALA A 282 -7.79 -24.49 1.35
CA ALA A 282 -9.14 -23.98 1.55
C ALA A 282 -9.90 -23.74 0.24
N LEU A 283 -9.21 -23.75 -0.91
CA LEU A 283 -9.82 -23.49 -2.21
C LEU A 283 -10.78 -24.64 -2.60
N SER A 284 -11.96 -24.25 -3.11
CA SER A 284 -12.98 -25.15 -3.63
C SER A 284 -13.58 -24.58 -4.92
N ASN A 285 -14.05 -25.46 -5.81
CA ASN A 285 -14.71 -25.05 -7.05
C ASN A 285 -16.20 -24.66 -6.83
N ASP A 286 -16.68 -24.71 -5.60
CA ASP A 286 -18.03 -24.34 -5.20
C ASP A 286 -18.04 -23.37 -4.02
N ALA A 287 -19.19 -22.73 -3.84
CA ALA A 287 -19.48 -21.86 -2.71
C ALA A 287 -20.60 -22.45 -1.83
N GLU A 288 -20.75 -23.77 -1.83
CA GLU A 288 -21.82 -24.45 -1.13
C GLU A 288 -21.82 -24.08 0.37
N GLY A 289 -22.99 -23.73 0.88
CA GLY A 289 -23.21 -23.35 2.27
C GLY A 289 -22.79 -21.92 2.61
N LEU A 290 -22.13 -21.18 1.71
CA LEU A 290 -21.82 -19.77 1.95
C LEU A 290 -23.06 -18.89 1.88
N ARG A 291 -23.15 -17.93 2.80
CA ARG A 291 -24.14 -16.85 2.82
C ARG A 291 -23.47 -15.57 2.34
N ILE A 292 -23.95 -15.00 1.26
CA ILE A 292 -23.35 -13.83 0.61
C ILE A 292 -24.33 -12.65 0.70
N GLY A 293 -23.85 -11.53 1.20
CA GLY A 293 -24.58 -10.27 1.28
C GLY A 293 -24.11 -9.28 0.22
N ILE A 294 -24.98 -8.89 -0.70
CA ILE A 294 -24.73 -7.76 -1.60
C ILE A 294 -24.91 -6.48 -0.79
N LEU A 295 -23.82 -5.73 -0.58
CA LEU A 295 -23.85 -4.50 0.23
C LEU A 295 -24.42 -3.35 -0.59
N LYS A 296 -25.66 -2.95 -0.26
CA LYS A 296 -26.42 -1.93 -0.99
C LYS A 296 -25.68 -0.60 -1.15
N GLU A 297 -25.04 -0.12 -0.09
CA GLU A 297 -24.36 1.17 -0.06
C GLU A 297 -23.07 1.21 -0.87
N GLY A 298 -22.56 0.06 -1.31
CA GLY A 298 -21.41 -0.02 -2.24
C GLY A 298 -21.73 0.37 -3.68
N PHE A 299 -23.01 0.51 -4.03
CA PHE A 299 -23.52 0.83 -5.36
C PHE A 299 -24.09 2.25 -5.43
N GLY A 300 -24.19 2.83 -6.63
CA GLY A 300 -24.88 4.09 -6.87
C GLY A 300 -24.27 5.29 -6.13
N TRP A 301 -22.94 5.46 -6.18
CA TRP A 301 -22.29 6.66 -5.67
C TRP A 301 -22.64 7.88 -6.51
N PRO A 302 -23.29 8.93 -5.93
CA PRO A 302 -23.76 10.08 -6.70
C PRO A 302 -22.61 10.77 -7.47
N GLY A 303 -22.77 10.92 -8.79
CA GLY A 303 -21.80 11.58 -9.66
C GLY A 303 -20.51 10.78 -9.90
N LEU A 304 -20.43 9.54 -9.42
CA LEU A 304 -19.23 8.72 -9.54
C LEU A 304 -19.51 7.32 -10.12
N SER A 305 -20.57 6.62 -9.68
CA SER A 305 -20.89 5.28 -10.18
C SER A 305 -21.23 5.29 -11.67
N GLU A 306 -20.62 4.37 -12.41
CA GLU A 306 -21.03 4.03 -13.78
C GLU A 306 -22.06 2.89 -13.69
N GLN A 307 -23.23 3.08 -14.34
CA GLN A 307 -24.35 2.16 -14.27
C GLN A 307 -23.99 0.74 -14.74
N ASP A 308 -23.19 0.62 -15.79
CA ASP A 308 -22.76 -0.67 -16.34
C ASP A 308 -21.80 -1.43 -15.40
N VAL A 309 -21.06 -0.72 -14.56
CA VAL A 309 -20.24 -1.31 -13.48
C VAL A 309 -21.13 -1.90 -12.41
N ASP A 310 -22.07 -1.10 -11.91
CA ASP A 310 -23.01 -1.52 -10.85
C ASP A 310 -23.85 -2.73 -11.31
N GLU A 311 -24.43 -2.69 -12.51
CA GLU A 311 -25.24 -3.78 -13.09
C GLU A 311 -24.41 -5.08 -13.26
N MET A 312 -23.18 -4.97 -13.78
CA MET A 312 -22.31 -6.13 -13.99
C MET A 312 -21.93 -6.80 -12.66
N VAL A 313 -21.56 -6.00 -11.66
CA VAL A 313 -21.19 -6.54 -10.34
C VAL A 313 -22.39 -7.16 -9.64
N GLU A 314 -23.58 -6.54 -9.67
CA GLU A 314 -24.78 -7.12 -9.08
C GLU A 314 -25.16 -8.45 -9.76
N ALA A 315 -25.13 -8.48 -11.10
CA ALA A 315 -25.40 -9.70 -11.87
C ALA A 315 -24.39 -10.80 -11.53
N SER A 316 -23.11 -10.45 -11.41
CA SER A 316 -22.03 -11.39 -11.07
C SER A 316 -22.16 -11.92 -9.64
N ALA A 317 -22.49 -11.06 -8.67
CA ALA A 317 -22.73 -11.47 -7.29
C ALA A 317 -23.89 -12.48 -7.19
N ARG A 318 -24.96 -12.29 -7.97
CA ARG A 318 -26.10 -13.23 -7.99
C ARG A 318 -25.73 -14.60 -8.57
N ARG A 319 -24.69 -14.70 -9.43
CA ARG A 319 -24.21 -15.99 -9.98
C ARG A 319 -23.61 -16.93 -8.93
N PHE A 320 -23.26 -16.44 -7.73
CA PHE A 320 -22.84 -17.31 -6.64
C PHE A 320 -23.92 -18.33 -6.22
N SER A 321 -25.21 -18.05 -6.50
CA SER A 321 -26.29 -19.04 -6.30
C SER A 321 -26.11 -20.29 -7.18
N GLN A 322 -25.49 -20.17 -8.34
CA GLN A 322 -25.14 -21.31 -9.22
C GLN A 322 -24.03 -22.19 -8.64
N LEU A 323 -23.27 -21.66 -7.67
CA LEU A 323 -22.21 -22.34 -6.95
C LEU A 323 -22.66 -22.88 -5.58
N GLY A 324 -23.98 -22.86 -5.30
CA GLY A 324 -24.57 -23.36 -4.05
C GLY A 324 -24.63 -22.35 -2.91
N ALA A 325 -24.25 -21.09 -3.12
CA ALA A 325 -24.34 -20.05 -2.10
C ALA A 325 -25.76 -19.47 -1.98
N GLN A 326 -26.11 -19.01 -0.77
CA GLN A 326 -27.30 -18.19 -0.52
C GLN A 326 -26.93 -16.71 -0.70
N VAL A 327 -27.60 -16.03 -1.63
CA VAL A 327 -27.32 -14.61 -1.93
C VAL A 327 -28.48 -13.74 -1.46
N SER A 328 -28.19 -12.73 -0.67
CA SER A 328 -29.14 -11.75 -0.12
C SER A 328 -28.60 -10.32 -0.25
N THR A 329 -29.45 -9.33 0.04
CA THR A 329 -29.02 -7.93 0.12
C THR A 329 -28.83 -7.53 1.58
N VAL A 330 -27.75 -6.83 1.88
CA VAL A 330 -27.41 -6.31 3.21
C VAL A 330 -27.27 -4.80 3.12
N SER A 331 -27.70 -4.08 4.16
CA SER A 331 -27.57 -2.62 4.27
C SER A 331 -26.71 -2.26 5.47
N ILE A 332 -25.69 -1.45 5.21
CA ILE A 332 -24.79 -0.86 6.22
C ILE A 332 -24.64 0.64 5.88
N PRO A 333 -25.59 1.51 6.29
CA PRO A 333 -25.57 2.93 5.90
C PRO A 333 -24.26 3.64 6.23
N LEU A 334 -23.59 3.25 7.32
CA LEU A 334 -22.30 3.81 7.74
C LEU A 334 -21.16 3.57 6.73
N HIS A 335 -21.33 2.65 5.77
CA HIS A 335 -20.37 2.45 4.67
C HIS A 335 -20.11 3.74 3.90
N ARG A 336 -21.15 4.56 3.70
CA ARG A 336 -21.05 5.85 3.00
C ARG A 336 -20.17 6.87 3.75
N ASP A 337 -20.07 6.76 5.07
CA ASP A 337 -19.23 7.61 5.91
C ASP A 337 -17.79 7.09 6.02
N GLY A 338 -17.51 5.89 5.53
CA GLY A 338 -16.20 5.25 5.59
C GLY A 338 -15.08 6.08 4.98
N ILE A 339 -15.34 6.74 3.85
CA ILE A 339 -14.38 7.66 3.20
C ILE A 339 -14.06 8.88 4.08
N HIS A 340 -15.02 9.41 4.83
CA HIS A 340 -14.81 10.55 5.73
C HIS A 340 -13.98 10.16 6.95
N ILE A 341 -14.21 8.95 7.50
CA ILE A 341 -13.41 8.38 8.59
C ILE A 341 -11.98 8.14 8.11
N TRP A 342 -11.82 7.54 6.93
CA TRP A 342 -10.51 7.32 6.32
C TRP A 342 -9.75 8.63 6.10
N ASN A 343 -10.39 9.66 5.55
CA ASN A 343 -9.76 10.97 5.33
C ASN A 343 -9.22 11.57 6.63
N GLY A 344 -9.98 11.49 7.74
CA GLY A 344 -9.55 11.99 9.04
C GLY A 344 -8.30 11.27 9.57
N ILE A 345 -8.16 9.96 9.28
CA ILE A 345 -6.99 9.17 9.66
C ILE A 345 -5.83 9.42 8.68
N ALA A 346 -6.09 9.26 7.37
CA ALA A 346 -5.05 9.28 6.35
C ALA A 346 -4.35 10.64 6.24
N VAL A 347 -5.11 11.76 6.26
CA VAL A 347 -4.55 13.10 6.07
C VAL A 347 -3.65 13.50 7.25
N GLU A 348 -4.18 13.46 8.47
CA GLU A 348 -3.40 13.83 9.65
C GLU A 348 -2.32 12.78 9.97
N GLY A 349 -2.64 11.49 9.85
CA GLY A 349 -1.72 10.38 10.10
C GLY A 349 -0.52 10.37 9.14
N ALA A 350 -0.74 10.48 7.82
CA ALA A 350 0.35 10.56 6.85
C ALA A 350 1.21 11.83 7.06
N THR A 351 0.59 12.96 7.40
CA THR A 351 1.36 14.18 7.73
C THR A 351 2.28 13.95 8.92
N MET A 352 1.79 13.29 9.98
CA MET A 352 2.56 13.06 11.20
C MET A 352 3.61 11.95 11.03
N LEU A 353 3.24 10.82 10.44
CA LEU A 353 4.10 9.63 10.34
C LEU A 353 4.98 9.68 9.09
N MET A 354 4.38 9.77 7.90
CA MET A 354 5.12 9.71 6.64
C MET A 354 5.99 10.95 6.44
N VAL A 355 5.46 12.16 6.73
CA VAL A 355 6.18 13.40 6.39
C VAL A 355 6.98 13.93 7.57
N ARG A 356 6.36 14.25 8.71
CA ARG A 356 7.08 14.80 9.88
C ARG A 356 7.93 13.79 10.59
N GLY A 357 7.48 12.53 10.67
CA GLY A 357 8.20 11.39 11.26
C GLY A 357 9.15 10.69 10.28
N ASN A 358 9.39 11.26 9.09
CA ASN A 358 10.25 10.69 8.06
C ASN A 358 9.93 9.21 7.75
N SER A 359 8.63 8.89 7.66
CA SER A 359 8.11 7.57 7.34
C SER A 359 8.19 6.52 8.45
N MET A 360 8.97 6.75 9.51
CA MET A 360 9.06 5.76 10.61
C MET A 360 8.43 6.26 11.91
N GLY A 361 8.47 7.57 12.15
CA GLY A 361 7.86 8.20 13.32
C GLY A 361 8.13 7.46 14.63
N THR A 362 7.07 7.26 15.41
CA THR A 362 7.09 6.46 16.64
C THR A 362 6.50 5.08 16.36
N ASN A 363 7.31 4.15 15.87
CA ASN A 363 6.87 2.82 15.45
C ASN A 363 6.76 1.83 16.62
N TRP A 364 6.33 2.27 17.77
CA TRP A 364 6.14 1.53 19.04
C TRP A 364 7.33 0.66 19.42
N LYS A 365 7.71 -0.33 19.16
CA LYS A 365 8.87 -1.19 19.45
C LYS A 365 9.20 -2.09 18.25
N GLY A 366 8.71 -1.71 17.05
CA GLY A 366 9.02 -2.40 15.83
C GLY A 366 10.44 -2.13 15.34
N HIS A 367 10.77 -2.71 14.21
CA HIS A 367 12.03 -2.43 13.53
C HIS A 367 12.02 -1.05 12.88
N TYR A 368 13.09 -0.29 13.06
CA TYR A 368 13.32 1.00 12.41
C TYR A 368 14.46 0.88 11.40
N SER A 369 14.26 1.36 10.16
CA SER A 369 15.34 1.50 9.18
C SER A 369 15.94 2.89 9.30
N THR A 370 17.07 3.02 10.01
CA THR A 370 17.75 4.29 10.22
C THR A 370 18.28 4.87 8.92
N SER A 371 18.81 4.04 8.01
CA SER A 371 19.28 4.47 6.69
C SER A 371 18.15 5.01 5.80
N LEU A 372 16.95 4.39 5.83
CA LEU A 372 15.79 4.90 5.09
C LEU A 372 15.30 6.23 5.66
N LEU A 373 15.22 6.34 7.01
CA LEU A 373 14.89 7.60 7.69
C LEU A 373 15.79 8.75 7.24
N ASP A 374 17.10 8.52 7.23
CA ASP A 374 18.08 9.52 6.84
C ASP A 374 18.01 9.88 5.36
N ALA A 375 17.90 8.89 4.48
CA ALA A 375 17.80 9.10 3.04
C ALA A 375 16.54 9.90 2.70
N TYR A 376 15.39 9.49 3.26
CA TYR A 376 14.12 10.16 3.03
C TYR A 376 14.09 11.57 3.64
N ALA A 377 14.57 11.76 4.87
CA ALA A 377 14.65 13.07 5.50
C ALA A 377 15.47 14.06 4.66
N ARG A 378 16.65 13.65 4.17
CA ARG A 378 17.50 14.48 3.30
C ARG A 378 16.77 14.84 2.00
N GLY A 379 16.23 13.83 1.29
CA GLY A 379 15.55 14.06 0.03
C GLY A 379 14.31 14.95 0.20
N ARG A 380 13.46 14.68 1.18
CA ARG A 380 12.27 15.47 1.47
C ARG A 380 12.56 16.93 1.80
N ILE A 381 13.68 17.22 2.48
CA ILE A 381 14.07 18.59 2.84
C ILE A 381 14.69 19.31 1.65
N THR A 382 15.56 18.64 0.90
CA THR A 382 16.31 19.27 -0.19
C THR A 382 15.52 19.36 -1.49
N ARG A 383 14.48 18.52 -1.65
CA ARG A 383 13.65 18.36 -2.85
C ARG A 383 12.15 18.45 -2.52
N ALA A 384 11.76 19.30 -1.55
CA ALA A 384 10.37 19.43 -1.12
C ALA A 384 9.42 19.83 -2.26
N ASP A 385 9.89 20.60 -3.23
CA ASP A 385 9.10 21.01 -4.39
C ASP A 385 8.81 19.88 -5.38
N ASP A 386 9.56 18.79 -5.33
CA ASP A 386 9.36 17.60 -6.16
C ASP A 386 8.24 16.68 -5.62
N LEU A 387 7.74 16.90 -4.41
CA LEU A 387 6.57 16.17 -3.90
C LEU A 387 5.38 16.31 -4.83
N SER A 388 4.64 15.21 -5.07
CA SER A 388 3.45 15.23 -5.92
C SER A 388 2.36 16.14 -5.38
N ASP A 389 1.43 16.55 -6.25
CA ASP A 389 0.29 17.39 -5.85
C ASP A 389 -0.58 16.72 -4.77
N THR A 390 -0.73 15.39 -4.80
CA THR A 390 -1.47 14.65 -3.77
C THR A 390 -0.77 14.68 -2.41
N VAL A 391 0.54 14.51 -2.37
CA VAL A 391 1.32 14.58 -1.13
C VAL A 391 1.35 16.02 -0.60
N LYS A 392 1.53 17.03 -1.48
CA LYS A 392 1.44 18.45 -1.09
C LYS A 392 0.09 18.78 -0.47
N LEU A 393 -1.02 18.32 -1.09
CA LEU A 393 -2.37 18.52 -0.54
C LEU A 393 -2.49 17.94 0.88
N VAL A 394 -2.02 16.71 1.08
CA VAL A 394 -2.07 16.03 2.39
C VAL A 394 -1.25 16.79 3.44
N VAL A 395 -0.03 17.18 3.09
CA VAL A 395 0.84 17.93 4.03
C VAL A 395 0.24 19.28 4.41
N LEU A 396 -0.26 20.03 3.43
CA LEU A 396 -0.83 21.36 3.68
C LEU A 396 -2.09 21.27 4.53
N LEU A 397 -3.00 20.35 4.20
CA LEU A 397 -4.23 20.15 4.97
C LEU A 397 -3.94 19.55 6.34
N GLY A 398 -3.14 18.47 6.41
CA GLY A 398 -2.85 17.77 7.65
C GLY A 398 -2.11 18.66 8.66
N GLN A 399 -1.14 19.48 8.19
CA GLN A 399 -0.47 20.44 9.06
C GLN A 399 -1.45 21.51 9.56
N TYR A 400 -2.31 22.06 8.69
CA TYR A 400 -3.35 23.00 9.11
C TYR A 400 -4.27 22.40 10.17
N MET A 401 -4.69 21.13 9.99
CA MET A 401 -5.54 20.44 10.96
C MET A 401 -4.83 20.24 12.30
N GLN A 402 -3.53 19.90 12.28
CA GLN A 402 -2.73 19.77 13.50
C GLN A 402 -2.58 21.11 14.23
N ASP A 403 -2.26 22.19 13.53
CA ASP A 403 -2.03 23.51 14.12
C ASP A 403 -3.33 24.14 14.67
N SER A 404 -4.45 23.93 13.97
CA SER A 404 -5.73 24.55 14.31
C SER A 404 -6.60 23.70 15.24
N TYR A 405 -6.48 22.36 15.18
CA TYR A 405 -7.38 21.43 15.85
C TYR A 405 -6.68 20.34 16.68
N HIS A 406 -5.34 20.36 16.74
CA HIS A 406 -4.51 19.63 17.69
C HIS A 406 -4.72 18.11 17.68
N GLY A 407 -4.96 17.51 16.51
CA GLY A 407 -5.19 16.06 16.35
C GLY A 407 -6.58 15.57 16.77
N ARG A 408 -7.50 16.47 17.12
CA ARG A 408 -8.86 16.10 17.55
C ARG A 408 -9.60 15.27 16.52
N TYR A 409 -9.47 15.61 15.24
CA TYR A 409 -10.20 14.92 14.17
C TYR A 409 -9.61 13.56 13.85
N TYR A 410 -8.29 13.42 13.88
CA TYR A 410 -7.62 12.11 13.83
C TYR A 410 -8.13 11.20 14.95
N ALA A 411 -8.09 11.67 16.19
CA ALA A 411 -8.54 10.89 17.35
C ALA A 411 -10.03 10.52 17.25
N LYS A 412 -10.89 11.44 16.78
CA LYS A 412 -12.32 11.17 16.56
C LYS A 412 -12.52 10.13 15.45
N ALA A 413 -11.78 10.23 14.35
CA ALA A 413 -11.85 9.27 13.24
C ALA A 413 -11.41 7.86 13.69
N GLN A 414 -10.34 7.74 14.49
CA GLN A 414 -9.92 6.46 15.09
C GLN A 414 -11.00 5.87 16.02
N ASN A 415 -11.74 6.70 16.76
CA ASN A 415 -12.88 6.22 17.55
C ASN A 415 -14.05 5.77 16.67
N LEU A 416 -14.35 6.51 15.60
CA LEU A 416 -15.40 6.15 14.62
C LEU A 416 -15.04 4.89 13.83
N ALA A 417 -13.75 4.62 13.60
CA ALA A 417 -13.29 3.38 13.00
C ALA A 417 -13.79 2.14 13.75
N ARG A 418 -13.87 2.20 15.10
CA ARG A 418 -14.46 1.12 15.91
C ARG A 418 -15.95 0.92 15.64
N THR A 419 -16.68 2.02 15.45
CA THR A 419 -18.12 1.96 15.12
C THR A 419 -18.33 1.37 13.74
N LEU A 420 -17.52 1.78 12.75
CA LEU A 420 -17.55 1.24 11.41
C LEU A 420 -17.18 -0.26 11.38
N THR A 421 -16.13 -0.64 12.12
CA THR A 421 -15.73 -2.05 12.30
C THR A 421 -16.90 -2.88 12.84
N LYS A 422 -17.53 -2.40 13.92
CA LYS A 422 -18.67 -3.11 14.52
C LYS A 422 -19.83 -3.27 13.54
N ALA A 423 -20.12 -2.27 12.70
CA ALA A 423 -21.20 -2.36 11.72
C ALA A 423 -20.95 -3.47 10.69
N TYR A 424 -19.72 -3.65 10.23
CA TYR A 424 -19.36 -4.78 9.37
C TYR A 424 -19.34 -6.11 10.12
N ASP A 425 -18.78 -6.17 11.33
CA ASP A 425 -18.76 -7.37 12.17
C ASP A 425 -20.20 -7.86 12.44
N ASP A 426 -21.13 -6.95 12.76
CA ASP A 426 -22.56 -7.29 13.00
C ASP A 426 -23.22 -7.85 11.73
N ALA A 427 -22.99 -7.26 10.56
CA ALA A 427 -23.52 -7.75 9.29
C ALA A 427 -22.94 -9.14 8.95
N LEU A 428 -21.64 -9.33 9.17
CA LEU A 428 -20.94 -10.60 8.92
C LEU A 428 -21.33 -11.73 9.90
N GLN A 429 -22.15 -11.48 10.93
CA GLN A 429 -22.80 -12.55 11.70
C GLN A 429 -23.92 -13.23 10.90
N SER A 430 -24.61 -12.49 10.06
CA SER A 430 -25.72 -12.99 9.25
C SER A 430 -25.29 -13.55 7.90
N VAL A 431 -24.16 -13.09 7.36
CA VAL A 431 -23.54 -13.53 6.10
C VAL A 431 -22.08 -13.88 6.32
N ASP A 432 -21.50 -14.65 5.42
CA ASP A 432 -20.10 -15.06 5.51
C ASP A 432 -19.18 -14.10 4.74
N LEU A 433 -19.73 -13.48 3.67
CA LEU A 433 -19.06 -12.50 2.84
C LEU A 433 -20.00 -11.35 2.49
N LEU A 434 -19.41 -10.15 2.33
CA LEU A 434 -20.05 -9.01 1.67
C LEU A 434 -19.48 -8.87 0.26
N ILE A 435 -20.34 -8.44 -0.68
CA ILE A 435 -19.94 -8.18 -2.08
C ILE A 435 -20.44 -6.81 -2.52
N MET A 436 -19.61 -6.09 -3.28
CA MET A 436 -19.92 -4.82 -3.94
C MET A 436 -18.95 -4.56 -5.10
N PRO A 437 -19.14 -3.52 -5.93
CA PRO A 437 -18.10 -3.06 -6.85
C PRO A 437 -16.82 -2.72 -6.09
N THR A 438 -15.66 -3.19 -6.57
CA THR A 438 -14.38 -2.72 -6.01
C THR A 438 -14.28 -1.21 -6.17
N LEU A 439 -14.55 -0.74 -7.36
CA LEU A 439 -14.54 0.66 -7.72
C LEU A 439 -15.87 1.01 -8.39
N PRO A 440 -16.39 2.23 -8.17
CA PRO A 440 -17.65 2.65 -8.77
C PRO A 440 -17.54 2.96 -10.28
N LEU A 441 -16.33 2.98 -10.84
CA LEU A 441 -16.05 3.37 -12.22
C LEU A 441 -14.93 2.52 -12.82
N LYS A 442 -14.94 2.43 -14.15
CA LYS A 442 -13.86 1.79 -14.92
C LYS A 442 -12.61 2.65 -14.96
N ALA A 443 -11.50 2.08 -15.43
CA ALA A 443 -10.22 2.77 -15.58
C ALA A 443 -10.38 4.11 -16.31
N THR A 444 -9.99 5.20 -15.64
CA THR A 444 -10.08 6.57 -16.18
C THR A 444 -8.93 6.85 -17.13
N ARG A 445 -9.09 7.87 -17.99
CA ARG A 445 -7.98 8.32 -18.83
C ARG A 445 -6.86 8.89 -17.97
N ILE A 446 -5.62 8.63 -18.38
CA ILE A 446 -4.45 9.29 -17.79
C ILE A 446 -4.55 10.79 -18.11
N PRO A 447 -4.50 11.67 -17.09
CA PRO A 447 -4.55 13.10 -17.34
C PRO A 447 -3.30 13.54 -18.14
N PRO A 448 -3.44 14.49 -19.09
CA PRO A 448 -2.29 15.10 -19.74
C PRO A 448 -1.33 15.74 -18.73
N THR A 449 -0.06 15.83 -19.07
CA THR A 449 0.97 16.42 -18.17
C THR A 449 0.71 17.89 -17.86
N ASP A 450 0.05 18.61 -18.75
CA ASP A 450 -0.36 20.01 -18.62
C ASP A 450 -1.79 20.19 -18.11
N ALA A 451 -2.47 19.10 -17.71
CA ALA A 451 -3.80 19.17 -17.11
C ALA A 451 -3.79 20.04 -15.83
N PRO A 452 -4.89 20.75 -15.52
CA PRO A 452 -5.04 21.47 -14.25
C PRO A 452 -4.77 20.56 -13.05
N ARG A 453 -4.19 21.15 -11.97
CA ARG A 453 -3.89 20.40 -10.73
C ARG A 453 -5.12 19.69 -10.17
N GLU A 454 -6.27 20.36 -10.24
CA GLU A 454 -7.56 19.85 -9.75
C GLU A 454 -7.95 18.57 -10.48
N GLU A 455 -7.73 18.49 -11.78
CA GLU A 455 -7.99 17.29 -12.58
C GLU A 455 -7.01 16.18 -12.22
N ARG A 456 -5.70 16.47 -12.15
CA ARG A 456 -4.69 15.47 -11.77
C ARG A 456 -4.96 14.87 -10.39
N VAL A 457 -5.31 15.71 -9.41
CA VAL A 457 -5.63 15.27 -8.04
C VAL A 457 -6.95 14.48 -8.01
N ALA A 458 -7.97 14.92 -8.75
CA ALA A 458 -9.23 14.18 -8.85
C ALA A 458 -9.00 12.77 -9.41
N ARG A 459 -8.28 12.65 -10.55
CA ARG A 459 -7.94 11.35 -11.16
C ARG A 459 -7.08 10.46 -10.25
N ALA A 460 -6.37 11.04 -9.29
CA ALA A 460 -5.56 10.30 -8.31
C ALA A 460 -6.37 9.75 -7.12
N LEU A 461 -7.51 10.34 -6.75
CA LEU A 461 -8.18 10.05 -5.47
C LEU A 461 -9.67 9.68 -5.59
N GLU A 462 -10.33 9.87 -6.74
CA GLU A 462 -11.79 9.74 -6.88
C GLU A 462 -12.33 8.32 -6.69
N MET A 463 -11.53 7.29 -6.94
CA MET A 463 -11.97 5.89 -7.02
C MET A 463 -12.11 5.16 -5.68
N ILE A 464 -11.66 5.71 -4.57
CA ILE A 464 -11.41 5.00 -3.31
C ILE A 464 -12.64 4.73 -2.39
N PRO A 465 -13.86 5.24 -2.61
CA PRO A 465 -14.90 5.23 -1.56
C PRO A 465 -15.32 3.83 -1.12
N ASN A 466 -15.28 2.82 -2.00
CA ASN A 466 -15.59 1.43 -1.63
C ASN A 466 -14.40 0.69 -1.01
N THR A 467 -13.18 1.08 -1.31
CA THR A 467 -11.98 0.35 -0.87
C THR A 467 -11.47 0.80 0.49
N CYS A 468 -11.37 2.11 0.71
CA CYS A 468 -10.74 2.68 1.90
C CYS A 468 -11.40 2.31 3.25
N PRO A 469 -12.72 2.03 3.35
CA PRO A 469 -13.32 1.60 4.62
C PRO A 469 -12.71 0.31 5.19
N PHE A 470 -12.20 -0.59 4.32
CA PHE A 470 -11.62 -1.86 4.75
C PHE A 470 -10.14 -1.75 5.16
N ASP A 471 -9.48 -0.65 4.85
CA ASP A 471 -8.19 -0.30 5.47
C ASP A 471 -8.41 0.20 6.90
N VAL A 472 -9.44 1.02 7.10
CA VAL A 472 -9.84 1.54 8.41
C VAL A 472 -10.25 0.40 9.36
N THR A 473 -11.00 -0.57 8.86
CA THR A 473 -11.56 -1.64 9.70
C THR A 473 -10.70 -2.90 9.76
N GLY A 474 -9.75 -3.05 8.85
CA GLY A 474 -8.82 -4.18 8.83
C GLY A 474 -9.43 -5.52 8.36
N HIS A 475 -10.65 -5.54 7.82
CA HIS A 475 -11.24 -6.75 7.24
C HIS A 475 -10.50 -7.18 5.98
N PRO A 476 -10.31 -8.49 5.73
CA PRO A 476 -9.76 -8.97 4.46
C PRO A 476 -10.71 -8.61 3.33
N ALA A 477 -10.15 -8.10 2.23
CA ALA A 477 -10.91 -7.68 1.07
C ALA A 477 -10.15 -8.00 -0.22
N MET A 478 -10.79 -8.73 -1.13
CA MET A 478 -10.19 -9.20 -2.37
C MET A 478 -10.95 -8.67 -3.58
N THR A 479 -10.23 -8.09 -4.52
CA THR A 479 -10.76 -7.80 -5.85
C THR A 479 -10.63 -9.01 -6.74
N ILE A 480 -11.72 -9.34 -7.43
CA ILE A 480 -11.76 -10.35 -8.48
C ILE A 480 -12.37 -9.75 -9.75
N PRO A 481 -11.87 -10.09 -10.95
CA PRO A 481 -12.48 -9.62 -12.18
C PRO A 481 -13.82 -10.34 -12.43
N CYS A 482 -14.87 -9.61 -12.79
CA CYS A 482 -16.19 -10.17 -13.06
C CYS A 482 -16.65 -10.01 -14.51
N GLY A 483 -15.88 -9.35 -15.35
CA GLY A 483 -16.16 -9.20 -16.77
C GLY A 483 -15.47 -7.98 -17.39
N LEU A 484 -15.80 -7.72 -18.65
CA LEU A 484 -15.37 -6.53 -19.37
C LEU A 484 -16.60 -5.68 -19.75
N SER A 485 -16.52 -4.38 -19.53
CA SER A 485 -17.46 -3.43 -20.07
C SER A 485 -16.73 -2.43 -20.96
N ASN A 486 -17.16 -2.31 -22.23
CA ASN A 486 -16.50 -1.48 -23.25
C ASN A 486 -14.98 -1.79 -23.38
N GLY A 487 -14.60 -3.07 -23.26
CA GLY A 487 -13.23 -3.54 -23.37
C GLY A 487 -12.37 -3.33 -22.10
N LEU A 488 -12.94 -2.76 -21.04
CA LEU A 488 -12.24 -2.49 -19.79
C LEU A 488 -12.70 -3.46 -18.69
N PRO A 489 -11.79 -3.96 -17.85
CA PRO A 489 -12.14 -4.82 -16.71
C PRO A 489 -13.05 -4.13 -15.70
N VAL A 490 -13.94 -4.93 -15.10
CA VAL A 490 -14.76 -4.55 -13.95
C VAL A 490 -14.41 -5.47 -12.78
N GLY A 491 -14.08 -4.88 -11.64
CA GLY A 491 -13.72 -5.60 -10.42
C GLY A 491 -14.88 -5.68 -9.43
N MET A 492 -15.13 -6.89 -8.93
CA MET A 492 -16.02 -7.19 -7.82
C MET A 492 -15.19 -7.43 -6.56
N MET A 493 -15.56 -6.82 -5.43
CA MET A 493 -14.85 -6.98 -4.17
C MET A 493 -15.61 -7.92 -3.23
N LEU A 494 -14.87 -8.90 -2.70
CA LEU A 494 -15.34 -9.82 -1.66
C LEU A 494 -14.70 -9.42 -0.34
N ILE A 495 -15.49 -9.29 0.73
CA ILE A 495 -15.03 -8.89 2.05
C ILE A 495 -15.44 -9.97 3.05
N GLY A 496 -14.49 -10.47 3.83
CA GLY A 496 -14.69 -11.51 4.86
C GLY A 496 -14.55 -10.99 6.28
N ARG A 497 -14.79 -11.89 7.25
CA ARG A 497 -14.45 -11.65 8.65
C ARG A 497 -12.95 -11.53 8.81
N LYS A 498 -12.51 -10.78 9.82
CA LYS A 498 -11.08 -10.77 10.19
C LYS A 498 -10.63 -12.17 10.54
N TRP A 499 -9.45 -12.52 10.05
CA TRP A 499 -8.82 -13.85 10.22
C TRP A 499 -9.52 -14.99 9.49
N ASP A 500 -10.44 -14.68 8.57
CA ASP A 500 -11.13 -15.64 7.70
C ASP A 500 -10.83 -15.33 6.22
N ASP A 501 -9.56 -15.04 5.93
CA ASP A 501 -9.04 -14.81 4.58
C ASP A 501 -9.25 -16.03 3.69
N ALA A 502 -9.28 -17.22 4.28
CA ALA A 502 -9.54 -18.49 3.60
C ALA A 502 -10.93 -18.53 2.94
N THR A 503 -11.98 -18.04 3.63
CA THR A 503 -13.33 -17.99 3.06
C THR A 503 -13.41 -17.01 1.88
N VAL A 504 -12.70 -15.87 1.95
CA VAL A 504 -12.60 -14.92 0.83
C VAL A 504 -11.95 -15.58 -0.39
N LEU A 505 -10.83 -16.27 -0.18
CA LEU A 505 -10.10 -16.98 -1.25
C LEU A 505 -10.91 -18.15 -1.83
N ARG A 506 -11.63 -18.91 -0.98
CA ARG A 506 -12.52 -19.98 -1.43
C ARG A 506 -13.61 -19.46 -2.37
N ALA A 507 -14.31 -18.41 -1.98
CA ALA A 507 -15.35 -17.81 -2.80
C ALA A 507 -14.79 -17.22 -4.10
N ALA A 508 -13.64 -16.54 -4.04
CA ALA A 508 -12.96 -16.01 -5.20
C ALA A 508 -12.59 -17.12 -6.21
N HIS A 509 -12.05 -18.23 -5.72
CA HIS A 509 -11.66 -19.38 -6.53
C HIS A 509 -12.87 -20.06 -7.19
N ALA A 510 -13.93 -20.27 -6.43
CA ALA A 510 -15.18 -20.80 -6.96
C ALA A 510 -15.76 -19.92 -8.09
N PHE A 511 -15.73 -18.59 -7.92
CA PHE A 511 -16.20 -17.67 -8.95
C PHE A 511 -15.29 -17.63 -10.18
N GLU A 512 -13.97 -17.74 -10.01
CA GLU A 512 -13.00 -17.81 -11.11
C GLU A 512 -13.39 -18.88 -12.14
N HIS A 513 -13.86 -20.05 -11.70
CA HIS A 513 -14.24 -21.17 -12.54
C HIS A 513 -15.48 -20.90 -13.41
N ILE A 514 -16.39 -20.05 -12.98
CA ILE A 514 -17.60 -19.72 -13.72
C ILE A 514 -17.56 -18.33 -14.38
N SER A 515 -16.56 -17.51 -14.07
CA SER A 515 -16.50 -16.12 -14.54
C SER A 515 -16.47 -16.01 -16.05
N GLY A 516 -15.78 -16.94 -16.73
CA GLY A 516 -15.48 -16.87 -18.16
C GLY A 516 -14.43 -15.79 -18.49
N TYR A 517 -13.81 -15.17 -17.47
CA TYR A 517 -12.79 -14.15 -17.61
C TYR A 517 -11.39 -14.76 -17.55
N THR A 518 -10.48 -14.28 -18.39
CA THR A 518 -9.05 -14.60 -18.35
C THR A 518 -8.26 -13.31 -18.16
N VAL A 519 -7.27 -13.35 -17.25
CA VAL A 519 -6.50 -12.16 -16.84
C VAL A 519 -5.71 -11.49 -17.98
N ARG A 520 -5.34 -12.26 -19.00
CA ARG A 520 -4.52 -11.73 -20.11
C ARG A 520 -5.37 -11.02 -21.16
N PRO A 521 -4.97 -9.83 -21.64
CA PRO A 521 -5.65 -9.17 -22.76
C PRO A 521 -5.72 -10.09 -23.99
N GLN A 522 -6.85 -10.07 -24.71
CA GLN A 522 -6.98 -10.80 -25.97
C GLN A 522 -5.98 -10.25 -26.97
N GLY A 523 -5.07 -11.09 -27.49
CA GLY A 523 -4.04 -10.70 -28.45
C GLY A 523 -2.63 -10.54 -27.87
N ALA A 524 -2.42 -10.67 -26.56
CA ALA A 524 -1.10 -10.84 -26.00
C ALA A 524 -0.55 -12.20 -26.44
N SER A 525 0.39 -12.18 -27.37
CA SER A 525 1.12 -13.38 -27.83
C SER A 525 1.73 -14.07 -26.61
N ALA A 526 1.28 -15.29 -26.34
CA ALA A 526 2.01 -16.17 -25.46
C ALA A 526 3.39 -16.39 -26.09
N THR A 527 4.40 -15.70 -25.56
CA THR A 527 5.79 -16.06 -25.87
C THR A 527 5.96 -17.47 -25.35
N VAL A 528 5.80 -18.44 -26.26
CA VAL A 528 6.00 -19.86 -25.97
C VAL A 528 7.43 -19.97 -25.47
N ARG A 529 7.58 -20.28 -24.22
CA ARG A 529 8.87 -20.64 -23.64
C ARG A 529 9.24 -22.03 -24.19
N GLN A 530 10.29 -22.09 -24.99
CA GLN A 530 11.07 -23.31 -25.22
C GLN A 530 12.00 -23.55 -24.04
#